data_522e1108e8574f6e5ec20722046f3c6e
#
_entry.id   522e1108e8574f6e5ec20722046f3c6e
#
_cell.length_a   1.000
_cell.length_b   1.000
_cell.length_c   1.000
_cell.angle_alpha   90.00
_cell.angle_beta   90.00
_cell.angle_gamma   90.00
#
_symmetry.space_group_name_H-M   'P 1'
#
loop_
_entity.id
_entity.type
_entity.pdbx_description
1 polymer ?
#
loop_
_entity_poly.entity_id
_entity_poly.type
_entity_poly.pdbx_seq_one_letter_code
_entity_poly.pdbx_strand_id
1 'polypeptide(L)'
;NNYGKEFIGGTLDIATDEDCLNVVTINFTYVTPTTSKGNKNETYTALKNIIENGKTVLVDGKNAATMVKVDTALGVNDFYTNRNGEETLVSAKRNEGGFVHVVTGPLAEDETTRNTFKCDMLITSVKEVEADEERNIPANYLVVEGDVLNFRNAILPVEFVVKNEAGINYFESLDASPSNLVFTKVWGTMKSETIVTKREEESAFGESSVKEYERKVREDQERRRQENETRRREEQQRKEEETRKRQEERKNRGATPV
;
A
#
# COMPACT_ATOMS: atom_id res chain seq x y z
N ASN A 1 -4.93 -0.93 29.29
CA ASN A 1 -6.32 -0.57 28.97
C ASN A 1 -6.33 0.77 28.24
N ASN A 2 -6.53 0.72 26.89
CA ASN A 2 -6.57 1.92 26.03
C ASN A 2 -8.00 2.46 25.86
N TYR A 3 -8.92 2.07 26.72
CA TYR A 3 -10.30 2.52 26.70
C TYR A 3 -10.37 4.05 26.90
N GLY A 4 -10.94 4.75 25.91
CA GLY A 4 -11.16 6.21 25.97
C GLY A 4 -10.00 7.07 25.46
N LYS A 5 -8.93 6.50 24.91
CA LYS A 5 -7.87 7.28 24.26
C LYS A 5 -8.19 7.49 22.79
N GLU A 6 -8.13 8.73 22.35
CA GLU A 6 -8.24 9.08 20.93
C GLU A 6 -7.03 8.51 20.14
N PHE A 7 -7.28 7.88 19.00
CA PHE A 7 -6.22 7.40 18.10
C PHE A 7 -6.72 7.43 16.65
N ILE A 8 -5.78 7.41 15.72
CA ILE A 8 -6.03 7.21 14.29
C ILE A 8 -5.49 5.83 13.91
N GLY A 9 -6.30 5.05 13.20
CA GLY A 9 -5.93 3.77 12.62
C GLY A 9 -6.60 3.58 11.27
N GLY A 10 -5.95 2.87 10.36
CA GLY A 10 -6.43 2.64 8.99
C GLY A 10 -5.31 2.57 7.97
N THR A 11 -5.64 2.82 6.73
CA THR A 11 -4.71 2.83 5.61
C THR A 11 -4.69 4.18 4.89
N LEU A 12 -3.54 4.52 4.33
CA LEU A 12 -3.36 5.66 3.44
C LEU A 12 -2.80 5.12 2.12
N ASP A 13 -3.57 5.27 1.05
CA ASP A 13 -3.16 4.89 -0.29
C ASP A 13 -2.57 6.10 -1.01
N ILE A 14 -1.34 5.96 -1.49
CA ILE A 14 -0.57 7.03 -2.13
C ILE A 14 -0.23 6.62 -3.55
N ALA A 15 -0.69 7.41 -4.53
CA ALA A 15 -0.23 7.27 -5.90
C ALA A 15 1.17 7.89 -6.04
N THR A 16 2.10 7.14 -6.63
CA THR A 16 3.51 7.53 -6.76
C THR A 16 3.89 7.93 -8.19
N ASP A 17 2.99 7.72 -9.15
CA ASP A 17 3.13 8.10 -10.55
C ASP A 17 2.03 9.09 -10.99
N GLU A 18 2.24 9.72 -12.14
CA GLU A 18 1.29 10.71 -12.68
C GLU A 18 -0.01 10.10 -13.15
N ASP A 19 0.01 8.85 -13.59
CA ASP A 19 -1.17 8.12 -14.06
C ASP A 19 -1.96 7.49 -12.92
N CYS A 20 -1.43 7.55 -11.68
CA CYS A 20 -2.02 6.96 -10.48
C CYS A 20 -2.23 5.44 -10.57
N LEU A 21 -1.39 4.76 -11.34
CA LEU A 21 -1.40 3.32 -11.51
C LEU A 21 -0.55 2.60 -10.46
N ASN A 22 0.53 3.26 -10.02
CA ASN A 22 1.41 2.74 -8.97
C ASN A 22 0.99 3.30 -7.62
N VAL A 23 0.23 2.51 -6.86
CA VAL A 23 -0.31 2.90 -5.55
C VAL A 23 0.37 2.11 -4.45
N VAL A 24 0.87 2.82 -3.45
CA VAL A 24 1.45 2.25 -2.23
C VAL A 24 0.51 2.45 -1.07
N THR A 25 0.11 1.35 -0.45
CA THR A 25 -0.71 1.35 0.77
C THR A 25 0.16 1.37 2.01
N ILE A 26 -0.11 2.30 2.90
CA ILE A 26 0.57 2.45 4.19
C ILE A 26 -0.42 2.18 5.31
N ASN A 27 -0.04 1.33 6.27
CA ASN A 27 -0.88 0.90 7.36
C ASN A 27 -0.53 1.67 8.64
N PHE A 28 -1.52 2.26 9.28
CA PHE A 28 -1.43 2.89 10.59
C PHE A 28 -2.30 2.12 11.58
N THR A 29 -1.69 1.46 12.56
CA THR A 29 -2.43 0.61 13.49
C THR A 29 -2.96 1.41 14.68
N TYR A 30 -2.13 2.28 15.25
CA TYR A 30 -2.49 2.99 16.48
C TYR A 30 -1.63 4.25 16.63
N VAL A 31 -2.12 5.37 16.10
CA VAL A 31 -1.43 6.67 16.15
C VAL A 31 -2.16 7.56 17.14
N THR A 32 -1.54 7.88 18.26
CA THR A 32 -2.09 8.69 19.34
C THR A 32 -1.67 10.16 19.22
N PRO A 33 -2.45 11.11 19.80
CA PRO A 33 -2.11 12.55 19.77
C PRO A 33 -0.75 12.87 20.38
N THR A 34 -0.32 12.06 21.33
CA THR A 34 0.95 12.21 22.03
C THR A 34 1.81 10.96 21.88
N THR A 35 3.12 11.14 21.80
CA THR A 35 4.09 10.04 21.81
C THR A 35 4.17 9.39 23.20
N SER A 36 4.84 8.25 23.29
CA SER A 36 5.11 7.57 24.57
C SER A 36 5.90 8.44 25.57
N LYS A 37 6.62 9.44 25.09
CA LYS A 37 7.36 10.43 25.90
C LYS A 37 6.52 11.63 26.31
N GLY A 38 5.22 11.66 25.95
CA GLY A 38 4.32 12.77 26.26
C GLY A 38 4.40 13.96 25.31
N ASN A 39 5.27 13.93 24.29
CA ASN A 39 5.37 14.97 23.30
C ASN A 39 4.23 14.90 22.28
N LYS A 40 3.88 16.02 21.66
CA LYS A 40 2.95 16.08 20.53
C LYS A 40 3.40 15.12 19.43
N ASN A 41 2.46 14.35 18.88
CA ASN A 41 2.73 13.43 17.78
C ASN A 41 2.39 14.12 16.44
N GLU A 42 3.43 14.51 15.71
CA GLU A 42 3.25 15.23 14.44
C GLU A 42 2.62 14.34 13.36
N THR A 43 2.87 13.02 13.36
CA THR A 43 2.17 12.08 12.48
C THR A 43 0.66 12.07 12.74
N TYR A 44 0.23 12.09 14.01
CA TYR A 44 -1.19 12.20 14.35
C TYR A 44 -1.78 13.50 13.81
N THR A 45 -1.08 14.62 14.00
CA THR A 45 -1.53 15.93 13.53
C THR A 45 -1.66 15.96 12.00
N ALA A 46 -0.68 15.42 11.28
CA ALA A 46 -0.71 15.33 9.82
C ALA A 46 -1.84 14.44 9.31
N LEU A 47 -2.02 13.25 9.89
CA LEU A 47 -3.11 12.34 9.52
C LEU A 47 -4.48 12.95 9.81
N LYS A 48 -4.65 13.62 10.95
CA LYS A 48 -5.89 14.32 11.30
C LYS A 48 -6.22 15.41 10.27
N ASN A 49 -5.23 16.21 9.88
CA ASN A 49 -5.40 17.21 8.84
C ASN A 49 -5.76 16.60 7.48
N ILE A 50 -5.15 15.48 7.10
CA ILE A 50 -5.48 14.76 5.87
C ILE A 50 -6.92 14.24 5.90
N ILE A 51 -7.38 13.70 7.04
CA ILE A 51 -8.75 13.20 7.22
C ILE A 51 -9.78 14.33 7.12
N GLU A 52 -9.48 15.48 7.72
CA GLU A 52 -10.40 16.61 7.80
C GLU A 52 -10.42 17.47 6.53
N ASN A 53 -9.28 17.69 5.90
CA ASN A 53 -9.06 18.67 4.83
C ASN A 53 -8.42 18.11 3.57
N GLY A 54 -7.99 16.85 3.60
CA GLY A 54 -7.28 16.23 2.49
C GLY A 54 -8.18 16.06 1.27
N LYS A 55 -7.59 16.31 0.10
CA LYS A 55 -8.19 16.08 -1.21
C LYS A 55 -7.63 14.82 -1.82
N THR A 56 -8.48 14.02 -2.45
CA THR A 56 -8.09 12.74 -3.02
C THR A 56 -8.13 12.77 -4.55
N VAL A 57 -7.26 11.96 -5.17
CA VAL A 57 -7.25 11.81 -6.63
C VAL A 57 -8.62 11.39 -7.16
N LEU A 58 -9.30 10.51 -6.45
CA LEU A 58 -10.58 9.94 -6.89
C LEU A 58 -11.76 10.92 -6.85
N VAL A 59 -11.71 11.92 -5.96
CA VAL A 59 -12.82 12.88 -5.76
C VAL A 59 -12.51 14.23 -6.36
N ASP A 60 -11.27 14.72 -6.11
CA ASP A 60 -10.87 16.09 -6.45
C ASP A 60 -10.02 16.16 -7.72
N GLY A 61 -9.61 15.00 -8.25
CA GLY A 61 -8.71 14.89 -9.38
C GLY A 61 -7.23 15.04 -9.00
N LYS A 62 -6.36 14.54 -9.85
CA LYS A 62 -4.91 14.46 -9.59
C LYS A 62 -4.24 15.82 -9.35
N ASN A 63 -4.69 16.86 -10.03
CA ASN A 63 -4.11 18.21 -9.90
C ASN A 63 -4.48 18.92 -8.58
N ALA A 64 -5.56 18.49 -7.94
CA ALA A 64 -6.05 19.08 -6.69
C ALA A 64 -5.75 18.18 -5.47
N ALA A 65 -5.32 16.96 -5.69
CA ALA A 65 -5.06 16.00 -4.62
C ALA A 65 -3.97 16.49 -3.67
N THR A 66 -4.14 16.16 -2.39
CA THR A 66 -3.17 16.51 -1.35
C THR A 66 -1.88 15.72 -1.55
N MET A 67 -0.78 16.43 -1.66
CA MET A 67 0.55 15.86 -1.78
C MET A 67 1.10 15.50 -0.41
N VAL A 68 1.64 14.29 -0.30
CA VAL A 68 2.23 13.79 0.95
C VAL A 68 3.59 13.17 0.72
N LYS A 69 4.46 13.30 1.72
CA LYS A 69 5.70 12.55 1.84
C LYS A 69 5.59 11.66 3.07
N VAL A 70 5.87 10.37 2.91
CA VAL A 70 5.75 9.40 4.01
C VAL A 70 7.01 8.56 4.09
N ASP A 71 7.61 8.52 5.28
CA ASP A 71 8.67 7.59 5.61
C ASP A 71 8.04 6.40 6.35
N THR A 72 8.23 5.19 5.84
CA THR A 72 7.62 3.96 6.37
C THR A 72 8.67 2.95 6.78
N ALA A 73 8.25 1.96 7.53
CA ALA A 73 9.05 0.79 7.83
C ALA A 73 8.37 -0.47 7.25
N LEU A 74 9.17 -1.46 6.89
CA LEU A 74 8.65 -2.77 6.55
C LEU A 74 8.14 -3.46 7.82
N GLY A 75 6.88 -3.90 7.77
CA GLY A 75 6.25 -4.70 8.80
C GLY A 75 5.74 -6.03 8.25
N VAL A 76 5.52 -6.96 9.15
CA VAL A 76 4.87 -8.24 8.86
C VAL A 76 3.64 -8.36 9.72
N ASN A 77 2.55 -8.79 9.11
CA ASN A 77 1.30 -9.10 9.77
C ASN A 77 1.02 -10.60 9.60
N ASP A 78 1.26 -11.34 10.64
CA ASP A 78 0.99 -12.77 10.69
C ASP A 78 -0.43 -12.99 11.18
N PHE A 79 -1.23 -13.71 10.41
CA PHE A 79 -2.58 -14.09 10.81
C PHE A 79 -2.97 -15.45 10.22
N TYR A 80 -3.84 -16.14 10.95
CA TYR A 80 -4.41 -17.39 10.46
C TYR A 80 -5.65 -17.11 9.60
N THR A 81 -5.74 -17.79 8.48
CA THR A 81 -6.92 -17.80 7.62
C THR A 81 -7.39 -19.22 7.40
N ASN A 82 -8.70 -19.42 7.33
CA ASN A 82 -9.27 -20.72 7.00
C ASN A 82 -9.58 -20.74 5.49
N ARG A 83 -8.89 -21.63 4.77
CA ARG A 83 -9.17 -21.90 3.35
C ARG A 83 -9.56 -23.37 3.22
N ASN A 84 -10.78 -23.61 2.73
CA ASN A 84 -11.31 -24.97 2.52
C ASN A 84 -11.30 -25.86 3.77
N GLY A 85 -11.45 -25.30 4.96
CA GLY A 85 -11.43 -26.04 6.21
C GLY A 85 -10.05 -26.24 6.85
N GLU A 86 -8.99 -25.80 6.19
CA GLU A 86 -7.63 -25.83 6.72
C GLU A 86 -7.18 -24.44 7.22
N GLU A 87 -6.68 -24.41 8.44
CA GLU A 87 -6.11 -23.22 9.03
C GLU A 87 -4.68 -23.00 8.50
N THR A 88 -4.49 -21.91 7.77
CA THR A 88 -3.19 -21.58 7.14
C THR A 88 -2.66 -20.28 7.71
N LEU A 89 -1.41 -20.28 8.17
CA LEU A 89 -0.72 -19.06 8.56
C LEU A 89 -0.36 -18.23 7.32
N VAL A 90 -0.81 -17.00 7.28
CA VAL A 90 -0.46 -16.02 6.26
C VAL A 90 0.43 -14.96 6.88
N SER A 91 1.62 -14.77 6.29
CA SER A 91 2.56 -13.71 6.66
C SER A 91 2.52 -12.63 5.58
N ALA A 92 1.79 -11.56 5.84
CA ALA A 92 1.64 -10.47 4.88
C ALA A 92 2.64 -9.35 5.16
N LYS A 93 3.53 -9.09 4.21
CA LYS A 93 4.43 -7.93 4.25
C LYS A 93 3.63 -6.67 3.96
N ARG A 94 3.88 -5.61 4.72
CA ARG A 94 3.19 -4.33 4.55
C ARG A 94 4.09 -3.15 4.90
N ASN A 95 3.75 -1.97 4.37
CA ASN A 95 4.36 -0.73 4.83
C ASN A 95 3.66 -0.28 6.11
N GLU A 96 4.38 -0.26 7.21
CA GLU A 96 3.89 0.27 8.48
C GLU A 96 4.20 1.76 8.58
N GLY A 97 3.21 2.51 9.06
CA GLY A 97 3.29 3.96 9.14
C GLY A 97 4.44 4.45 10.01
N GLY A 98 5.03 5.52 9.55
CA GLY A 98 6.10 6.27 10.19
C GLY A 98 5.76 7.75 10.23
N PHE A 99 6.60 8.58 9.62
CA PHE A 99 6.39 10.03 9.58
C PHE A 99 5.59 10.42 8.33
N VAL A 100 4.54 11.21 8.52
CA VAL A 100 3.70 11.74 7.44
C VAL A 100 3.81 13.24 7.40
N HIS A 101 4.08 13.79 6.23
CA HIS A 101 4.15 15.23 5.98
C HIS A 101 3.28 15.60 4.79
N VAL A 102 2.42 16.60 4.96
CA VAL A 102 1.75 17.26 3.84
C VAL A 102 2.78 18.21 3.21
N VAL A 103 2.97 18.10 1.90
CA VAL A 103 3.94 18.88 1.15
C VAL A 103 3.26 19.74 0.10
N THR A 104 3.92 20.82 -0.29
CA THR A 104 3.48 21.72 -1.36
C THR A 104 4.47 21.62 -2.52
N GLY A 105 3.96 21.62 -3.74
CA GLY A 105 4.78 21.54 -4.94
C GLY A 105 4.45 20.34 -5.82
N PRO A 106 5.02 20.25 -7.02
CA PRO A 106 4.80 19.14 -7.92
C PRO A 106 5.49 17.86 -7.41
N LEU A 107 5.08 16.71 -7.96
CA LEU A 107 5.84 15.47 -7.83
C LEU A 107 7.26 15.67 -8.35
N ALA A 108 8.22 14.98 -7.75
CA ALA A 108 9.58 14.95 -8.29
C ALA A 108 9.54 14.48 -9.76
N GLU A 109 10.28 15.13 -10.64
CA GLU A 109 10.33 14.77 -12.07
C GLU A 109 10.87 13.36 -12.27
N ASP A 110 11.89 12.97 -11.49
CA ASP A 110 12.47 11.64 -11.54
C ASP A 110 11.61 10.65 -10.73
N GLU A 111 10.88 9.80 -11.42
CA GLU A 111 10.03 8.75 -10.84
C GLU A 111 10.82 7.79 -9.94
N THR A 112 12.10 7.56 -10.22
CA THR A 112 12.94 6.66 -9.42
C THR A 112 13.17 7.16 -8.00
N THR A 113 12.91 8.44 -7.73
CA THR A 113 13.04 9.05 -6.41
C THR A 113 11.75 9.11 -5.60
N ARG A 114 10.62 8.76 -6.20
CA ARG A 114 9.29 8.94 -5.58
C ARG A 114 8.90 7.81 -4.63
N ASN A 115 9.28 6.59 -4.96
CA ASN A 115 8.86 5.40 -4.23
C ASN A 115 10.07 4.48 -4.00
N THR A 116 10.91 4.88 -3.06
CA THR A 116 12.20 4.24 -2.83
C THR A 116 12.24 3.48 -1.51
N PHE A 117 13.01 2.42 -1.49
CA PHE A 117 13.40 1.74 -0.26
C PHE A 117 14.92 1.74 -0.10
N LYS A 118 15.35 1.66 1.15
CA LYS A 118 16.76 1.49 1.50
C LYS A 118 16.84 0.69 2.82
N CYS A 119 17.60 -0.38 2.80
CA CYS A 119 17.79 -1.21 3.99
C CYS A 119 19.18 -1.85 4.01
N ASP A 120 19.62 -2.22 5.20
CA ASP A 120 20.72 -3.14 5.40
C ASP A 120 20.16 -4.56 5.37
N MET A 121 20.76 -5.44 4.57
CA MET A 121 20.22 -6.77 4.29
C MET A 121 21.32 -7.82 4.37
N LEU A 122 20.99 -8.93 4.98
CA LEU A 122 21.79 -10.14 4.93
C LEU A 122 21.27 -11.01 3.78
N ILE A 123 22.00 -11.01 2.66
CA ILE A 123 21.62 -11.79 1.48
C ILE A 123 21.91 -13.26 1.74
N THR A 124 20.89 -14.08 1.50
CA THR A 124 20.95 -15.54 1.72
C THR A 124 20.92 -16.32 0.43
N SER A 125 20.42 -15.73 -0.67
CA SER A 125 20.29 -16.40 -1.96
C SER A 125 20.18 -15.39 -3.08
N VAL A 126 20.78 -15.73 -4.23
CA VAL A 126 20.61 -15.03 -5.50
C VAL A 126 20.22 -16.09 -6.54
N LYS A 127 19.06 -15.90 -7.19
CA LYS A 127 18.51 -16.83 -8.16
C LYS A 127 18.26 -16.11 -9.47
N GLU A 128 18.77 -16.67 -10.57
CA GLU A 128 18.43 -16.21 -11.90
C GLU A 128 17.08 -16.77 -12.33
N VAL A 129 16.26 -15.91 -12.94
CA VAL A 129 15.04 -16.27 -13.65
C VAL A 129 15.26 -15.97 -15.11
N GLU A 130 15.28 -17.02 -15.92
CA GLU A 130 15.47 -16.91 -17.37
C GLU A 130 14.24 -16.30 -18.05
N ALA A 131 14.48 -15.66 -19.20
CA ALA A 131 13.42 -15.16 -20.04
C ALA A 131 12.51 -16.30 -20.50
N ASP A 132 11.21 -16.08 -20.46
CA ASP A 132 10.19 -17.07 -20.81
C ASP A 132 8.99 -16.35 -21.43
N GLU A 133 8.82 -16.50 -22.74
CA GLU A 133 7.74 -15.85 -23.49
C GLU A 133 6.35 -16.37 -23.07
N GLU A 134 6.24 -17.66 -22.71
CA GLU A 134 4.97 -18.26 -22.28
C GLU A 134 4.49 -17.67 -20.93
N ARG A 135 5.45 -17.27 -20.10
CA ARG A 135 5.19 -16.63 -18.79
C ARG A 135 5.22 -15.10 -18.84
N ASN A 136 5.35 -14.50 -20.01
CA ASN A 136 5.52 -13.04 -20.16
C ASN A 136 6.78 -12.49 -19.44
N ILE A 137 7.87 -13.24 -19.42
CA ILE A 137 9.16 -12.81 -18.89
C ILE A 137 10.04 -12.37 -20.07
N PRO A 138 10.14 -11.06 -20.36
CA PRO A 138 10.77 -10.57 -21.59
C PRO A 138 12.31 -10.62 -21.56
N ALA A 139 12.92 -10.73 -20.37
CA ALA A 139 14.36 -10.75 -20.18
C ALA A 139 14.72 -11.43 -18.87
N ASN A 140 15.95 -11.94 -18.78
CA ASN A 140 16.49 -12.48 -17.54
C ASN A 140 16.51 -11.43 -16.43
N TYR A 141 16.25 -11.87 -15.21
CA TYR A 141 16.39 -11.05 -14.01
C TYR A 141 16.82 -11.89 -12.83
N LEU A 142 17.33 -11.23 -11.78
CA LEU A 142 17.65 -11.93 -10.54
C LEU A 142 16.55 -11.72 -9.50
N VAL A 143 16.29 -12.74 -8.70
CA VAL A 143 15.58 -12.68 -7.43
C VAL A 143 16.61 -12.80 -6.32
N VAL A 144 16.73 -11.74 -5.52
CA VAL A 144 17.64 -11.67 -4.39
C VAL A 144 16.82 -11.82 -3.12
N GLU A 145 17.11 -12.88 -2.37
CA GLU A 145 16.45 -13.20 -1.10
C GLU A 145 17.40 -12.89 0.08
N GLY A 146 16.84 -12.49 1.20
CA GLY A 146 17.62 -12.27 2.41
C GLY A 146 16.77 -11.76 3.56
N ASP A 147 17.46 -11.39 4.63
CA ASP A 147 16.84 -10.95 5.87
C ASP A 147 17.16 -9.49 6.17
N VAL A 148 16.16 -8.76 6.61
CA VAL A 148 16.31 -7.39 7.14
C VAL A 148 15.86 -7.33 8.58
N LEU A 149 16.42 -6.40 9.35
CA LEU A 149 15.94 -6.11 10.70
C LEU A 149 14.94 -4.96 10.65
N ASN A 150 13.77 -5.16 11.24
CA ASN A 150 12.85 -4.07 11.46
C ASN A 150 13.29 -3.21 12.68
N PHE A 151 12.57 -2.09 12.91
CA PHE A 151 12.86 -1.19 14.04
C PHE A 151 12.72 -1.82 15.44
N ARG A 152 12.14 -3.03 15.53
CA ARG A 152 12.02 -3.83 16.78
C ARG A 152 13.06 -4.92 16.86
N ASN A 153 14.05 -4.94 15.96
CA ASN A 153 15.06 -5.98 15.82
C ASN A 153 14.47 -7.37 15.51
N ALA A 154 13.28 -7.43 14.94
CA ALA A 154 12.75 -8.68 14.41
C ALA A 154 13.33 -8.91 13.00
N ILE A 155 13.70 -10.15 12.74
CA ILE A 155 14.21 -10.59 11.43
C ILE A 155 13.01 -10.76 10.50
N LEU A 156 13.06 -10.10 9.35
CA LEU A 156 12.04 -10.17 8.32
C LEU A 156 12.66 -10.70 7.02
N PRO A 157 12.22 -11.86 6.53
CA PRO A 157 12.64 -12.37 5.23
C PRO A 157 12.01 -11.49 4.14
N VAL A 158 12.84 -11.04 3.23
CA VAL A 158 12.44 -10.21 2.09
C VAL A 158 13.08 -10.72 0.81
N GLU A 159 12.45 -10.39 -0.30
CA GLU A 159 12.99 -10.63 -1.62
C GLU A 159 12.77 -9.41 -2.49
N PHE A 160 13.63 -9.17 -3.45
CA PHE A 160 13.49 -8.15 -4.46
C PHE A 160 14.04 -8.61 -5.81
N VAL A 161 13.58 -7.94 -6.86
CA VAL A 161 13.93 -8.26 -8.24
C VAL A 161 14.96 -7.28 -8.76
N VAL A 162 15.97 -7.77 -9.44
CA VAL A 162 17.03 -6.97 -10.08
C VAL A 162 16.94 -7.17 -11.58
N LYS A 163 16.58 -6.10 -12.31
CA LYS A 163 16.38 -6.12 -13.77
C LYS A 163 17.46 -5.37 -14.55
N ASN A 164 18.24 -4.50 -13.89
CA ASN A 164 19.28 -3.74 -14.56
C ASN A 164 20.61 -4.51 -14.59
N GLU A 165 21.33 -4.40 -15.70
CA GLU A 165 22.57 -5.11 -15.95
C GLU A 165 23.66 -4.89 -14.88
N ALA A 166 23.83 -3.65 -14.43
CA ALA A 166 24.82 -3.34 -13.40
C ALA A 166 24.50 -4.01 -12.05
N GLY A 167 23.20 -4.06 -11.71
CA GLY A 167 22.72 -4.78 -10.52
C GLY A 167 22.88 -6.28 -10.65
N ILE A 168 22.54 -6.86 -11.81
CA ILE A 168 22.73 -8.29 -12.09
C ILE A 168 24.19 -8.66 -11.88
N ASN A 169 25.11 -7.99 -12.57
CA ASN A 169 26.54 -8.25 -12.44
C ASN A 169 27.03 -8.10 -10.98
N TYR A 170 26.51 -7.11 -10.26
CA TYR A 170 26.88 -6.92 -8.86
C TYR A 170 26.44 -8.08 -7.98
N PHE A 171 25.16 -8.45 -8.03
CA PHE A 171 24.61 -9.49 -7.15
C PHE A 171 25.13 -10.89 -7.50
N GLU A 172 25.39 -11.19 -8.76
CA GLU A 172 26.07 -12.43 -9.18
C GLU A 172 27.49 -12.51 -8.62
N SER A 173 28.20 -11.39 -8.62
CA SER A 173 29.59 -11.33 -8.10
C SER A 173 29.69 -11.57 -6.58
N LEU A 174 28.58 -11.47 -5.84
CA LEU A 174 28.59 -11.69 -4.39
C LEU A 174 28.73 -13.14 -3.98
N ASP A 175 28.41 -14.09 -4.89
CA ASP A 175 28.39 -15.54 -4.62
C ASP A 175 27.60 -15.87 -3.33
N ALA A 176 26.49 -15.15 -3.11
CA ALA A 176 25.68 -15.30 -1.92
C ALA A 176 24.86 -16.58 -1.93
N SER A 177 24.98 -17.35 -0.88
CA SER A 177 24.30 -18.64 -0.70
C SER A 177 24.02 -18.89 0.78
N PRO A 178 23.21 -19.90 1.15
CA PRO A 178 23.00 -20.25 2.55
C PRO A 178 24.28 -20.59 3.33
N SER A 179 25.36 -20.97 2.64
CA SER A 179 26.68 -21.24 3.23
C SER A 179 27.62 -20.01 3.18
N ASN A 180 27.29 -18.99 2.37
CA ASN A 180 28.05 -17.77 2.22
C ASN A 180 27.13 -16.55 2.29
N LEU A 181 26.75 -16.15 3.50
CA LEU A 181 25.87 -15.03 3.75
C LEU A 181 26.61 -13.70 3.52
N VAL A 182 26.01 -12.80 2.75
CA VAL A 182 26.61 -11.50 2.43
C VAL A 182 25.77 -10.36 3.01
N PHE A 183 26.38 -9.58 3.89
CA PHE A 183 25.75 -8.39 4.44
C PHE A 183 26.05 -7.18 3.56
N THR A 184 25.02 -6.51 3.07
CA THR A 184 25.16 -5.32 2.22
C THR A 184 24.00 -4.35 2.40
N LYS A 185 24.19 -3.15 1.88
CA LYS A 185 23.14 -2.14 1.81
C LYS A 185 22.49 -2.17 0.44
N VAL A 186 21.18 -2.33 0.42
CA VAL A 186 20.38 -2.35 -0.81
C VAL A 186 19.45 -1.15 -0.85
N TRP A 187 19.18 -0.67 -2.05
CA TRP A 187 18.22 0.38 -2.34
C TRP A 187 17.60 0.15 -3.71
N GLY A 188 16.38 0.62 -3.87
CA GLY A 188 15.64 0.47 -5.12
C GLY A 188 14.32 1.20 -5.09
N THR A 189 13.50 0.96 -6.10
CA THR A 189 12.15 1.49 -6.21
C THR A 189 11.13 0.39 -5.96
N MET A 190 10.03 0.73 -5.28
CA MET A 190 8.88 -0.16 -5.14
C MET A 190 7.91 0.11 -6.28
N LYS A 191 7.55 -0.93 -7.02
CA LYS A 191 6.55 -0.86 -8.09
C LYS A 191 5.47 -1.90 -7.87
N SER A 192 4.23 -1.53 -8.15
CA SER A 192 3.12 -2.47 -8.23
C SER A 192 2.89 -2.82 -9.69
N GLU A 193 3.24 -4.03 -10.09
CA GLU A 193 2.97 -4.56 -11.42
C GLU A 193 1.84 -5.59 -11.33
N THR A 194 0.80 -5.41 -12.15
CA THR A 194 -0.21 -6.45 -12.33
C THR A 194 0.19 -7.29 -13.55
N ILE A 195 0.75 -8.47 -13.29
CA ILE A 195 1.08 -9.42 -14.37
C ILE A 195 -0.20 -10.18 -14.69
N VAL A 196 -0.78 -9.90 -15.85
CA VAL A 196 -1.88 -10.70 -16.39
C VAL A 196 -1.28 -11.88 -17.14
N THR A 197 -1.17 -13.02 -16.47
CA THR A 197 -0.85 -14.30 -17.13
C THR A 197 -2.11 -14.78 -17.86
N LYS A 198 -2.08 -14.74 -19.18
CA LYS A 198 -3.05 -15.47 -20.00
C LYS A 198 -2.70 -16.96 -19.87
N ARG A 199 -3.40 -17.68 -19.01
CA ARG A 199 -3.45 -19.14 -19.17
C ARG A 199 -4.35 -19.41 -20.37
N GLU A 200 -3.79 -19.83 -21.47
CA GLU A 200 -4.49 -20.60 -22.48
C GLU A 200 -4.81 -21.97 -21.86
N GLU A 201 -5.89 -22.06 -21.12
CA GLU A 201 -6.50 -23.36 -20.89
C GLU A 201 -7.07 -23.75 -22.26
N GLU A 202 -6.49 -24.75 -22.91
CA GLU A 202 -7.13 -25.50 -23.97
C GLU A 202 -8.45 -26.05 -23.39
N SER A 203 -9.50 -25.23 -23.44
CA SER A 203 -10.80 -25.70 -23.09
C SER A 203 -11.25 -26.63 -24.21
N ALA A 204 -11.62 -27.85 -23.87
CA ALA A 204 -12.25 -28.79 -24.78
C ALA A 204 -13.53 -28.25 -25.48
N PHE A 205 -13.89 -27.00 -25.22
CA PHE A 205 -15.05 -26.28 -25.71
C PHE A 205 -14.74 -24.84 -26.13
N GLY A 206 -13.80 -24.64 -27.08
CA GLY A 206 -13.59 -23.43 -27.90
C GLY A 206 -13.74 -22.05 -27.21
N GLU A 207 -13.03 -21.06 -27.69
CA GLU A 207 -12.95 -19.59 -27.51
C GLU A 207 -13.88 -18.82 -26.52
N SER A 208 -14.84 -19.47 -25.89
CA SER A 208 -15.86 -18.79 -25.06
C SER A 208 -15.39 -18.46 -23.64
N SER A 209 -14.42 -19.19 -23.10
CA SER A 209 -14.06 -19.06 -21.67
C SER A 209 -13.24 -17.80 -21.32
N VAL A 210 -12.37 -17.34 -22.22
CA VAL A 210 -11.56 -16.14 -21.99
C VAL A 210 -12.45 -14.89 -22.03
N LYS A 211 -13.34 -14.80 -23.02
CA LYS A 211 -14.31 -13.70 -23.12
C LYS A 211 -15.29 -13.66 -21.95
N GLU A 212 -15.69 -14.83 -21.44
CA GLU A 212 -16.57 -14.93 -20.28
C GLU A 212 -15.83 -14.51 -18.99
N TYR A 213 -14.57 -14.85 -18.82
CA TYR A 213 -13.74 -14.42 -17.69
C TYR A 213 -13.51 -12.90 -17.71
N GLU A 214 -13.13 -12.34 -18.85
CA GLU A 214 -12.97 -10.88 -19.02
C GLU A 214 -14.27 -10.13 -18.75
N ARG A 215 -15.42 -10.70 -19.18
CA ARG A 215 -16.74 -10.14 -18.87
C ARG A 215 -17.00 -10.16 -17.37
N LYS A 216 -16.77 -11.29 -16.69
CA LYS A 216 -16.98 -11.42 -15.23
C LYS A 216 -16.07 -10.47 -14.43
N VAL A 217 -14.82 -10.29 -14.83
CA VAL A 217 -13.90 -9.35 -14.18
C VAL A 217 -14.39 -7.91 -14.35
N ARG A 218 -14.87 -7.55 -15.55
CA ARG A 218 -15.42 -6.21 -15.82
C ARG A 218 -16.69 -5.97 -15.02
N GLU A 219 -17.61 -6.93 -15.00
CA GLU A 219 -18.86 -6.86 -14.21
C GLU A 219 -18.57 -6.75 -12.71
N ASP A 220 -17.57 -7.47 -12.17
CA ASP A 220 -17.17 -7.36 -10.76
C ASP A 220 -16.57 -5.99 -10.43
N GLN A 221 -15.73 -5.45 -11.33
CA GLN A 221 -15.18 -4.10 -11.18
C GLN A 221 -16.27 -3.02 -11.23
N GLU A 222 -17.23 -3.14 -12.13
CA GLU A 222 -18.36 -2.21 -12.23
C GLU A 222 -19.27 -2.30 -11.00
N ARG A 223 -19.55 -3.53 -10.52
CA ARG A 223 -20.30 -3.74 -9.28
C ARG A 223 -19.63 -3.07 -8.09
N ARG A 224 -18.30 -3.28 -7.91
CA ARG A 224 -17.54 -2.64 -6.83
C ARG A 224 -17.53 -1.13 -6.93
N ARG A 225 -17.49 -0.57 -8.16
CA ARG A 225 -17.62 0.89 -8.36
C ARG A 225 -18.99 1.38 -7.93
N GLN A 226 -20.06 0.70 -8.33
CA GLN A 226 -21.43 1.06 -7.96
C GLN A 226 -21.67 0.94 -6.45
N GLU A 227 -21.20 -0.12 -5.82
CA GLU A 227 -21.29 -0.30 -4.36
C GLU A 227 -20.55 0.80 -3.60
N ASN A 228 -19.35 1.18 -4.06
CA ASN A 228 -18.58 2.27 -3.48
C ASN A 228 -19.27 3.63 -3.68
N GLU A 229 -19.86 3.87 -4.84
CA GLU A 229 -20.60 5.09 -5.12
C GLU A 229 -21.87 5.19 -4.28
N THR A 230 -22.62 4.08 -4.15
CA THR A 230 -23.81 4.01 -3.30
C THR A 230 -23.47 4.28 -1.85
N ARG A 231 -22.42 3.63 -1.32
CA ARG A 231 -21.94 3.85 0.05
C ARG A 231 -21.54 5.32 0.29
N ARG A 232 -20.91 5.97 -0.70
CA ARG A 232 -20.55 7.40 -0.62
C ARG A 232 -21.78 8.30 -0.57
N ARG A 233 -22.79 8.01 -1.40
CA ARG A 233 -24.06 8.77 -1.41
C ARG A 233 -24.79 8.64 -0.08
N GLU A 234 -24.85 7.43 0.48
CA GLU A 234 -25.46 7.18 1.79
C GLU A 234 -24.71 7.89 2.92
N GLU A 235 -23.37 7.87 2.88
CA GLU A 235 -22.55 8.58 3.87
C GLU A 235 -22.73 10.10 3.77
N GLN A 236 -22.81 10.64 2.57
CA GLN A 236 -23.05 12.06 2.33
C GLN A 236 -24.45 12.47 2.82
N GLN A 237 -25.48 11.70 2.49
CA GLN A 237 -26.84 11.94 2.98
C GLN A 237 -26.90 11.89 4.53
N ARG A 238 -26.21 10.93 5.14
CA ARG A 238 -26.13 10.86 6.61
C ARG A 238 -25.46 12.08 7.22
N LYS A 239 -24.37 12.58 6.62
CA LYS A 239 -23.69 13.82 7.08
C LYS A 239 -24.58 15.06 6.91
N GLU A 240 -25.31 15.15 5.81
CA GLU A 240 -26.25 16.25 5.56
C GLU A 240 -27.42 16.22 6.56
N GLU A 241 -27.97 15.04 6.82
CA GLU A 241 -29.05 14.87 7.80
C GLU A 241 -28.59 15.20 9.22
N GLU A 242 -27.37 14.77 9.61
CA GLU A 242 -26.79 15.12 10.90
C GLU A 242 -26.56 16.64 11.03
N THR A 243 -26.07 17.24 9.96
CA THR A 243 -25.87 18.71 9.93
C THR A 243 -27.21 19.45 10.06
N ARG A 244 -28.25 18.97 9.37
CA ARG A 244 -29.60 19.54 9.48
C ARG A 244 -30.17 19.39 10.88
N LYS A 245 -30.03 18.23 11.51
CA LYS A 245 -30.47 18.01 12.92
C LYS A 245 -29.74 18.93 13.88
N ARG A 246 -28.43 19.10 13.72
CA ARG A 246 -27.66 20.05 14.56
C ARG A 246 -28.09 21.50 14.36
N GLN A 247 -28.47 21.91 13.16
CA GLN A 247 -28.98 23.25 12.88
C GLN A 247 -30.38 23.47 13.50
N GLU A 248 -31.26 22.49 13.42
CA GLU A 248 -32.59 22.51 14.03
C GLU A 248 -32.49 22.57 15.57
N GLU A 249 -31.62 21.78 16.18
CA GLU A 249 -31.36 21.84 17.64
C GLU A 249 -30.80 23.21 18.09
N ARG A 250 -29.92 23.82 17.26
CA ARG A 250 -29.43 25.20 17.57
C ARG A 250 -30.54 26.24 17.48
N LYS A 251 -31.45 26.14 16.51
CA LYS A 251 -32.60 27.02 16.39
C LYS A 251 -33.55 26.88 17.57
N ASN A 252 -33.81 25.64 18.03
CA ASN A 252 -34.70 25.37 19.15
C ASN A 252 -34.10 25.80 20.50
N ARG A 253 -32.77 25.77 20.66
CA ARG A 253 -32.09 26.29 21.87
C ARG A 253 -32.03 27.82 21.92
N GLY A 254 -32.14 28.51 20.78
CA GLY A 254 -32.17 29.98 20.72
C GLY A 254 -33.55 30.62 20.92
N ALA A 255 -34.60 29.82 21.03
CA ALA A 255 -35.97 30.27 21.20
C ALA A 255 -36.49 30.02 22.64
N THR A 256 -35.71 30.40 23.66
CA THR A 256 -36.25 30.50 25.03
C THR A 256 -36.78 31.92 25.19
N PRO A 257 -38.09 32.15 25.39
CA PRO A 257 -38.61 33.48 25.68
C PRO A 257 -38.22 33.90 27.09
N VAL A 258 -37.82 35.15 27.21
CA VAL A 258 -37.62 35.90 28.48
C VAL A 258 -38.95 36.17 29.12
#